data_0d6b597f0a217b1d96579f328e10140a
#
_entry.id   0d6b597f0a217b1d96579f328e10140a
#
_cell.length_a   1.000
_cell.length_b   1.000
_cell.length_c   1.000
_cell.angle_alpha   90.00
_cell.angle_beta   90.00
_cell.angle_gamma   90.00
#
_symmetry.space_group_name_H-M   'P 1'
#
loop_
_entity.id
_entity.type
_entity.pdbx_description
1 polymer ?
#
loop_
_entity_poly.entity_id
_entity_poly.type
_entity_poly.pdbx_seq_one_letter_code
_entity_poly.pdbx_strand_id
1 'polypeptide(L)'
;MKNNDTLVINVQEKAGDYLTLSGNVNNEDMATVTVGIQGNKTINNADTRYRLNGIIANEYGVNGSGIMAIGKDNRVLFIGNFDFRKDIIKNQYYAVNKYEFNNRRFKAGVGLGMEISKNTLLLLGGGYEMSHVKGHMDEKESAKIRFPYLEASLTQDSRDSIAFPTRGTYLKAEYTVANSKNAEFNALYAKAEVNIPLGKNLTLTPGVAYITSDGEKVPETYRPKMGGFQEGYYSLAFDGIPADKIRGNSIFVGKINMQYKFSKIIFVGANASFATVSDKSYSFGKEKKESYGLGLGVRTPLGPGYVGVAKSPGEDVRYFLNFGYDPKSFNEN
;
A
#
# COMPACT_ATOMS: atom_id res chain seq x y z
N MET A 1 25.82 -36.13 -39.52
CA MET A 1 26.38 -35.44 -38.32
C MET A 1 25.21 -34.96 -37.49
N LYS A 2 24.98 -35.54 -36.30
CA LYS A 2 23.95 -35.07 -35.38
C LYS A 2 24.55 -33.90 -34.60
N ASN A 3 24.04 -32.70 -34.79
CA ASN A 3 24.34 -31.57 -33.90
C ASN A 3 23.69 -31.86 -32.54
N ASN A 4 24.52 -32.12 -31.54
CA ASN A 4 24.09 -32.14 -30.17
C ASN A 4 24.03 -30.68 -29.69
N ASP A 5 22.87 -30.04 -29.84
CA ASP A 5 22.64 -28.75 -29.18
C ASP A 5 22.47 -28.99 -27.70
N THR A 6 23.49 -28.62 -26.94
CA THR A 6 23.47 -28.68 -25.46
C THR A 6 22.81 -27.40 -24.94
N LEU A 7 21.63 -27.50 -24.36
CA LEU A 7 21.01 -26.39 -23.62
C LEU A 7 21.69 -26.27 -22.25
N VAL A 8 22.47 -25.21 -22.08
CA VAL A 8 23.05 -24.88 -20.77
C VAL A 8 22.08 -23.96 -20.06
N ILE A 9 21.43 -24.46 -18.99
CA ILE A 9 20.58 -23.68 -18.12
C ILE A 9 21.42 -23.25 -16.91
N ASN A 10 21.79 -21.98 -16.85
CA ASN A 10 22.42 -21.40 -15.67
C ASN A 10 21.30 -21.04 -14.67
N VAL A 11 21.20 -21.82 -13.61
CA VAL A 11 20.31 -21.52 -12.48
C VAL A 11 21.13 -20.75 -11.45
N GLN A 12 20.77 -19.51 -11.20
CA GLN A 12 21.31 -18.73 -10.12
C GLN A 12 20.36 -18.84 -8.93
N GLU A 13 20.77 -19.55 -7.88
CA GLU A 13 20.00 -19.60 -6.64
C GLU A 13 19.91 -18.20 -6.02
N LYS A 14 18.69 -17.77 -5.73
CA LYS A 14 18.45 -16.55 -4.99
C LYS A 14 18.82 -16.79 -3.52
N ALA A 15 19.53 -15.86 -2.88
CA ALA A 15 19.83 -15.96 -1.46
C ALA A 15 18.55 -16.27 -0.67
N GLY A 16 18.63 -17.27 0.24
CA GLY A 16 17.47 -17.74 0.98
C GLY A 16 16.86 -16.65 1.87
N ASP A 17 17.71 -15.86 2.52
CA ASP A 17 17.31 -14.78 3.43
C ASP A 17 18.05 -13.50 3.07
N TYR A 18 17.36 -12.36 3.13
CA TYR A 18 17.96 -11.04 2.88
C TYR A 18 17.36 -9.95 3.76
N LEU A 19 18.19 -8.97 4.09
CA LEU A 19 17.77 -7.77 4.80
C LEU A 19 17.17 -6.77 3.82
N THR A 20 16.12 -6.09 4.25
CA THR A 20 15.49 -4.99 3.51
C THR A 20 15.62 -3.71 4.32
N LEU A 21 15.91 -2.62 3.62
CA LEU A 21 15.95 -1.28 4.17
C LEU A 21 15.16 -0.36 3.26
N SER A 22 14.21 0.37 3.83
CA SER A 22 13.49 1.41 3.11
C SER A 22 13.23 2.61 4.02
N GLY A 23 12.97 3.74 3.43
CA GLY A 23 12.68 4.94 4.19
C GLY A 23 12.00 6.01 3.36
N ASN A 24 11.34 6.90 4.08
CA ASN A 24 10.66 8.07 3.54
C ASN A 24 11.00 9.29 4.38
N VAL A 25 11.24 10.40 3.73
CA VAL A 25 11.40 11.72 4.36
C VAL A 25 10.54 12.70 3.56
N ASN A 26 9.72 13.47 4.24
CA ASN A 26 8.93 14.52 3.60
C ASN A 26 8.85 15.75 4.52
N ASN A 27 8.35 16.87 4.00
CA ASN A 27 8.27 18.12 4.76
C ASN A 27 7.07 18.23 5.71
N GLU A 28 6.33 17.15 5.92
CA GLU A 28 5.16 17.12 6.83
C GLU A 28 5.39 16.22 8.02
N ASP A 29 5.86 15.03 7.73
CA ASP A 29 6.11 13.99 8.70
C ASP A 29 7.60 13.73 8.71
N MET A 30 8.19 13.66 9.87
CA MET A 30 9.60 13.31 10.00
C MET A 30 9.88 11.97 9.30
N ALA A 31 11.13 11.64 9.13
CA ALA A 31 11.58 10.44 8.45
C ALA A 31 10.96 9.15 9.03
N THR A 32 10.51 8.25 8.18
CA THR A 32 10.16 6.87 8.53
C THR A 32 11.21 5.94 7.95
N VAL A 33 11.71 5.03 8.76
CA VAL A 33 12.66 4.00 8.35
C VAL A 33 12.05 2.64 8.64
N THR A 34 12.14 1.74 7.67
CA THR A 34 11.73 0.35 7.83
C THR A 34 12.92 -0.55 7.60
N VAL A 35 13.18 -1.41 8.57
CA VAL A 35 14.20 -2.46 8.50
C VAL A 35 13.49 -3.79 8.55
N GLY A 36 13.80 -4.69 7.64
CA GLY A 36 13.13 -5.97 7.59
C GLY A 36 14.06 -7.12 7.23
N ILE A 37 13.56 -8.31 7.49
CA ILE A 37 14.13 -9.56 7.01
C ILE A 37 13.05 -10.29 6.21
N GLN A 38 13.42 -10.82 5.08
CA GLN A 38 12.54 -11.69 4.29
C GLN A 38 13.33 -12.84 3.68
N GLY A 39 12.63 -13.94 3.43
CA GLY A 39 13.28 -15.12 2.89
C GLY A 39 12.29 -16.14 2.35
N ASN A 40 12.87 -17.14 1.70
CA ASN A 40 12.17 -18.29 1.16
C ASN A 40 12.83 -19.55 1.72
N LYS A 41 12.03 -20.48 2.23
CA LYS A 41 12.48 -21.79 2.69
C LYS A 41 11.48 -22.86 2.27
N THR A 42 11.97 -24.02 1.90
CA THR A 42 11.12 -25.20 1.73
C THR A 42 11.04 -25.94 3.06
N ILE A 43 9.84 -25.99 3.63
CA ILE A 43 9.58 -26.68 4.91
C ILE A 43 8.59 -27.83 4.63
N ASN A 44 9.00 -29.07 4.90
CA ASN A 44 8.17 -30.27 4.66
C ASN A 44 7.60 -30.33 3.23
N ASN A 45 8.42 -30.04 2.21
CA ASN A 45 8.04 -29.97 0.80
C ASN A 45 7.04 -28.85 0.44
N ALA A 46 6.81 -27.90 1.33
CA ALA A 46 6.02 -26.71 1.06
C ALA A 46 6.93 -25.47 0.90
N ASP A 47 6.79 -24.76 -0.19
CA ASP A 47 7.53 -23.51 -0.38
C ASP A 47 6.94 -22.43 0.53
N THR A 48 7.78 -21.94 1.43
CA THR A 48 7.39 -20.97 2.44
C THR A 48 8.14 -19.67 2.20
N ARG A 49 7.39 -18.58 2.13
CA ARG A 49 7.93 -17.21 2.12
C ARG A 49 7.57 -16.53 3.42
N TYR A 50 8.49 -15.77 3.97
CA TYR A 50 8.23 -15.01 5.19
C TYR A 50 8.86 -13.63 5.13
N ARG A 51 8.27 -12.71 5.87
CA ARG A 51 8.75 -11.36 6.04
C ARG A 51 8.44 -10.87 7.44
N LEU A 52 9.39 -10.14 8.01
CA LEU A 52 9.23 -9.41 9.27
C LEU A 52 9.86 -8.03 9.10
N ASN A 53 9.11 -6.97 9.42
CA ASN A 53 9.58 -5.59 9.34
C ASN A 53 9.38 -4.87 10.68
N GLY A 54 10.39 -4.09 11.07
CA GLY A 54 10.29 -3.07 12.11
C GLY A 54 10.20 -1.68 11.47
N ILE A 55 9.26 -0.87 11.92
CA ILE A 55 9.04 0.51 11.48
C ILE A 55 9.47 1.43 12.61
N ILE A 56 10.32 2.41 12.31
CA ILE A 56 10.92 3.32 13.28
C ILE A 56 10.78 4.74 12.75
N ALA A 57 10.21 5.62 13.52
CA ALA A 57 10.23 7.08 13.50
C ALA A 57 8.96 7.65 14.15
N ASN A 58 8.23 8.59 13.50
CA ASN A 58 6.95 9.12 14.01
C ASN A 58 5.88 8.04 14.18
N GLU A 59 5.93 7.02 13.34
CA GLU A 59 5.21 5.77 13.50
C GLU A 59 6.19 4.70 13.95
N TYR A 60 5.82 3.88 14.89
CA TYR A 60 6.61 2.70 15.21
C TYR A 60 5.73 1.46 15.23
N GLY A 61 6.28 0.38 14.75
CA GLY A 61 5.52 -0.85 14.65
C GLY A 61 6.35 -2.03 14.21
N VAL A 62 5.70 -3.18 14.24
CA VAL A 62 6.24 -4.43 13.72
C VAL A 62 5.14 -5.10 12.92
N ASN A 63 5.44 -5.52 11.71
CA ASN A 63 4.55 -6.35 10.93
C ASN A 63 5.26 -7.58 10.38
N GLY A 64 4.52 -8.63 10.18
CA GLY A 64 5.04 -9.86 9.62
C GLY A 64 3.99 -10.61 8.82
N SER A 65 4.45 -11.36 7.84
CA SER A 65 3.63 -12.27 7.06
C SER A 65 4.40 -13.54 6.72
N GLY A 66 3.65 -14.64 6.66
CA GLY A 66 4.12 -15.93 6.18
C GLY A 66 3.17 -16.46 5.13
N ILE A 67 3.70 -16.97 4.04
CA ILE A 67 2.94 -17.60 2.96
C ILE A 67 3.53 -18.98 2.76
N MET A 68 2.72 -20.01 2.83
CA MET A 68 3.09 -21.40 2.61
C MET A 68 2.28 -21.95 1.44
N ALA A 69 2.96 -22.38 0.39
CA ALA A 69 2.34 -23.03 -0.75
C ALA A 69 1.99 -24.50 -0.41
N ILE A 70 0.78 -24.93 -0.72
CA ILE A 70 0.26 -26.26 -0.40
C ILE A 70 -0.11 -26.97 -1.69
N GLY A 71 0.23 -28.27 -1.76
CA GLY A 71 -0.10 -29.12 -2.89
C GLY A 71 0.99 -29.21 -3.94
N LYS A 72 0.85 -30.18 -4.87
CA LYS A 72 1.85 -30.47 -5.89
C LYS A 72 2.07 -29.33 -6.90
N ASP A 73 1.04 -28.54 -7.14
CA ASP A 73 1.06 -27.43 -8.11
C ASP A 73 1.31 -26.07 -7.46
N ASN A 74 1.49 -26.03 -6.12
CA ASN A 74 1.72 -24.81 -5.32
C ASN A 74 0.67 -23.69 -5.55
N ARG A 75 -0.54 -24.05 -5.99
CA ARG A 75 -1.59 -23.07 -6.31
C ARG A 75 -2.43 -22.64 -5.13
N VAL A 76 -2.45 -23.44 -4.07
CA VAL A 76 -3.15 -23.13 -2.84
C VAL A 76 -2.15 -22.62 -1.83
N LEU A 77 -2.42 -21.45 -1.26
CA LEU A 77 -1.54 -20.77 -0.33
C LEU A 77 -2.22 -20.67 1.03
N PHE A 78 -1.51 -21.01 2.08
CA PHE A 78 -1.88 -20.66 3.45
C PHE A 78 -1.14 -19.38 3.82
N ILE A 79 -1.86 -18.36 4.29
CA ILE A 79 -1.31 -17.04 4.59
C ILE A 79 -1.60 -16.71 6.05
N GLY A 80 -0.56 -16.30 6.77
CA GLY A 80 -0.68 -15.73 8.11
C GLY A 80 -0.06 -14.35 8.14
N ASN A 81 -0.69 -13.39 8.80
CA ASN A 81 -0.15 -12.05 8.95
C ASN A 81 -0.45 -11.47 10.33
N PHE A 82 0.40 -10.53 10.72
CA PHE A 82 0.14 -9.66 11.87
C PHE A 82 0.72 -8.27 11.60
N ASP A 83 0.10 -7.25 12.18
CA ASP A 83 0.54 -5.85 12.14
C ASP A 83 0.29 -5.24 13.51
N PHE A 84 1.35 -4.83 14.16
CA PHE A 84 1.30 -3.99 15.36
C PHE A 84 1.84 -2.63 15.00
N ARG A 85 1.04 -1.58 15.21
CA ARG A 85 1.42 -0.23 14.84
C ARG A 85 0.92 0.79 15.85
N LYS A 86 1.72 1.81 16.09
CA LYS A 86 1.29 3.04 16.72
C LYS A 86 1.42 4.16 15.70
N ASP A 87 0.30 4.71 15.31
CA ASP A 87 0.18 5.79 14.34
C ASP A 87 -0.31 7.07 15.05
N ILE A 88 0.13 8.21 14.55
CA ILE A 88 -0.46 9.51 14.92
C ILE A 88 -1.45 9.86 13.81
N ILE A 89 -2.75 9.83 14.14
CA ILE A 89 -3.79 10.24 13.22
C ILE A 89 -3.99 11.74 13.37
N LYS A 90 -3.52 12.53 12.42
CA LYS A 90 -3.73 13.98 12.40
C LYS A 90 -5.12 14.29 11.86
N ASN A 91 -5.98 14.89 12.66
CA ASN A 91 -7.30 15.33 12.22
C ASN A 91 -7.29 16.84 12.02
N GLN A 92 -7.30 17.30 10.76
CA GLN A 92 -7.30 18.74 10.44
C GLN A 92 -8.69 19.27 10.07
N TYR A 93 -9.77 18.53 10.33
CA TYR A 93 -11.12 18.89 9.87
C TYR A 93 -11.75 20.11 10.58
N TYR A 94 -11.19 20.57 11.70
CA TYR A 94 -11.67 21.76 12.39
C TYR A 94 -10.63 22.87 12.33
N ALA A 95 -10.92 23.89 11.57
CA ALA A 95 -10.03 25.03 11.25
C ALA A 95 -9.47 25.80 12.48
N VAL A 96 -9.85 25.45 13.68
CA VAL A 96 -9.46 26.15 14.93
C VAL A 96 -8.55 25.30 15.81
N ASN A 97 -8.59 23.96 15.75
CA ASN A 97 -7.78 23.11 16.62
C ASN A 97 -7.21 21.91 15.85
N LYS A 98 -5.89 21.75 15.88
CA LYS A 98 -5.21 20.54 15.41
C LYS A 98 -5.47 19.42 16.42
N TYR A 99 -6.35 18.51 16.09
CA TYR A 99 -6.56 17.30 16.88
C TYR A 99 -5.55 16.24 16.45
N GLU A 100 -4.75 15.75 17.35
CA GLU A 100 -3.89 14.60 17.15
C GLU A 100 -4.47 13.41 17.92
N PHE A 101 -4.67 12.30 17.25
CA PHE A 101 -5.06 11.05 17.88
C PHE A 101 -3.89 10.07 17.82
N ASN A 102 -3.52 9.54 18.98
CA ASN A 102 -2.64 8.38 19.01
C ASN A 102 -3.47 7.11 18.83
N ASN A 103 -3.23 6.39 17.75
CA ASN A 103 -3.85 5.11 17.51
C ASN A 103 -2.82 3.99 17.74
N ARG A 104 -3.16 3.02 18.58
CA ARG A 104 -2.43 1.77 18.72
C ARG A 104 -3.27 0.67 18.13
N ARG A 105 -2.80 0.05 17.07
CA ARG A 105 -3.49 -1.02 16.37
C ARG A 105 -2.72 -2.32 16.46
N PHE A 106 -3.42 -3.40 16.67
CA PHE A 106 -2.96 -4.76 16.45
C PHE A 106 -3.97 -5.47 15.56
N LYS A 107 -3.54 -5.96 14.42
CA LYS A 107 -4.32 -6.79 13.49
C LYS A 107 -3.59 -8.11 13.29
N ALA A 108 -4.28 -9.23 13.41
CA ALA A 108 -3.73 -10.54 13.08
C ALA A 108 -4.77 -11.34 12.32
N GLY A 109 -4.34 -12.10 11.33
CA GLY A 109 -5.24 -12.85 10.48
C GLY A 109 -4.58 -14.06 9.84
N VAL A 110 -5.44 -14.96 9.37
CA VAL A 110 -5.09 -16.12 8.58
C VAL A 110 -6.02 -16.21 7.38
N GLY A 111 -5.55 -16.80 6.29
CA GLY A 111 -6.34 -16.94 5.08
C GLY A 111 -5.85 -18.05 4.18
N LEU A 112 -6.69 -18.36 3.21
CA LEU A 112 -6.37 -19.24 2.10
C LEU A 112 -6.31 -18.39 0.83
N GLY A 113 -5.23 -18.56 0.08
CA GLY A 113 -5.03 -17.96 -1.22
C GLY A 113 -5.11 -19.01 -2.32
N MET A 114 -5.49 -18.60 -3.51
CA MET A 114 -5.45 -19.42 -4.71
C MET A 114 -4.86 -18.61 -5.85
N GLU A 115 -3.78 -19.12 -6.45
CA GLU A 115 -3.24 -18.58 -7.69
C GLU A 115 -4.14 -18.98 -8.86
N ILE A 116 -4.98 -18.04 -9.32
CA ILE A 116 -5.85 -18.24 -10.50
C ILE A 116 -5.02 -18.28 -11.79
N SER A 117 -3.98 -17.44 -11.84
CA SER A 117 -2.99 -17.41 -12.92
C SER A 117 -1.63 -16.99 -12.33
N LYS A 118 -0.57 -17.04 -13.13
CA LYS A 118 0.80 -16.63 -12.73
C LYS A 118 0.88 -15.23 -12.09
N ASN A 119 -0.08 -14.37 -12.44
CA ASN A 119 -0.09 -12.97 -12.01
C ASN A 119 -1.36 -12.60 -11.23
N THR A 120 -2.17 -13.58 -10.83
CA THR A 120 -3.47 -13.31 -10.19
C THR A 120 -3.65 -14.19 -8.96
N LEU A 121 -3.79 -13.54 -7.81
CA LEU A 121 -4.03 -14.16 -6.51
C LEU A 121 -5.40 -13.75 -5.99
N LEU A 122 -6.22 -14.74 -5.63
CA LEU A 122 -7.43 -14.57 -4.83
C LEU A 122 -7.13 -15.02 -3.40
N LEU A 123 -7.50 -14.21 -2.42
CA LEU A 123 -7.34 -14.51 -1.01
C LEU A 123 -8.68 -14.37 -0.28
N LEU A 124 -9.00 -15.34 0.57
CA LEU A 124 -10.09 -15.29 1.52
C LEU A 124 -9.54 -15.55 2.91
N GLY A 125 -9.81 -14.67 3.83
CA GLY A 125 -9.25 -14.76 5.16
C GLY A 125 -10.13 -14.09 6.22
N GLY A 126 -9.63 -14.15 7.43
CA GLY A 126 -10.25 -13.46 8.54
C GLY A 126 -9.28 -13.37 9.70
N GLY A 127 -9.65 -12.59 10.68
CA GLY A 127 -8.79 -12.33 11.80
C GLY A 127 -9.45 -11.52 12.90
N TYR A 128 -8.60 -10.92 13.69
CA TYR A 128 -9.00 -10.09 14.81
C TYR A 128 -8.22 -8.80 14.82
N GLU A 129 -8.92 -7.69 15.01
CA GLU A 129 -8.33 -6.37 15.15
C GLU A 129 -8.64 -5.76 16.51
N MET A 130 -7.63 -5.13 17.10
CA MET A 130 -7.73 -4.30 18.29
C MET A 130 -7.19 -2.92 17.96
N SER A 131 -7.98 -1.89 18.21
CA SER A 131 -7.59 -0.50 18.05
C SER A 131 -7.84 0.26 19.35
N HIS A 132 -6.90 1.12 19.70
CA HIS A 132 -7.01 2.01 20.85
C HIS A 132 -6.65 3.42 20.40
N VAL A 133 -7.67 4.24 20.21
CA VAL A 133 -7.54 5.64 19.81
C VAL A 133 -7.62 6.52 21.07
N LYS A 134 -6.64 7.41 21.26
CA LYS A 134 -6.63 8.44 22.31
C LYS A 134 -6.54 9.81 21.69
N GLY A 135 -7.51 10.69 21.99
CA GLY A 135 -7.45 12.11 21.62
C GLY A 135 -6.58 12.92 22.59
N HIS A 136 -5.93 13.97 22.08
CA HIS A 136 -5.04 14.82 22.87
C HIS A 136 -5.74 15.99 23.58
N MET A 137 -6.99 16.31 23.23
CA MET A 137 -7.69 17.49 23.77
C MET A 137 -8.69 17.24 24.89
N ASP A 138 -9.17 16.03 25.07
CA ASP A 138 -10.01 15.65 26.21
C ASP A 138 -9.71 14.19 26.58
N GLU A 139 -9.23 13.97 27.81
CA GLU A 139 -8.93 12.61 28.32
C GLU A 139 -10.13 11.65 28.29
N LYS A 140 -11.33 12.14 27.97
CA LYS A 140 -12.57 11.37 27.91
C LYS A 140 -12.81 10.64 26.60
N GLU A 141 -12.10 10.95 25.51
CA GLU A 141 -12.29 10.28 24.20
C GLU A 141 -11.26 9.18 23.93
N SER A 142 -11.15 8.24 24.83
CA SER A 142 -10.37 7.02 24.60
C SER A 142 -11.30 5.89 24.17
N ALA A 143 -11.26 5.51 22.90
CA ALA A 143 -12.04 4.40 22.38
C ALA A 143 -11.14 3.15 22.21
N LYS A 144 -11.50 2.07 22.91
CA LYS A 144 -10.93 0.74 22.68
C LYS A 144 -11.93 -0.08 21.90
N ILE A 145 -11.57 -0.47 20.69
CA ILE A 145 -12.40 -1.26 19.80
C ILE A 145 -11.71 -2.59 19.56
N ARG A 146 -12.48 -3.68 19.60
CA ARG A 146 -12.00 -5.04 19.34
C ARG A 146 -13.06 -5.77 18.54
N PHE A 147 -12.67 -6.35 17.42
CA PHE A 147 -13.63 -7.05 16.56
C PHE A 147 -12.97 -8.12 15.69
N PRO A 148 -13.69 -9.23 15.40
CA PRO A 148 -13.34 -10.13 14.33
C PRO A 148 -13.69 -9.51 12.98
N TYR A 149 -12.95 -9.86 11.93
CA TYR A 149 -13.23 -9.45 10.57
C TYR A 149 -13.07 -10.62 9.59
N LEU A 150 -13.74 -10.51 8.46
CA LEU A 150 -13.49 -11.33 7.27
C LEU A 150 -13.00 -10.42 6.16
N GLU A 151 -12.11 -10.94 5.31
CA GLU A 151 -11.49 -10.20 4.23
C GLU A 151 -11.41 -11.08 2.98
N ALA A 152 -11.77 -10.51 1.85
CA ALA A 152 -11.56 -11.08 0.53
C ALA A 152 -10.70 -10.11 -0.29
N SER A 153 -9.67 -10.59 -0.96
CA SER A 153 -8.86 -9.76 -1.85
C SER A 153 -8.52 -10.46 -3.14
N LEU A 154 -8.47 -9.68 -4.20
CA LEU A 154 -8.01 -10.06 -5.53
C LEU A 154 -6.86 -9.13 -5.91
N THR A 155 -5.71 -9.71 -6.22
CA THR A 155 -4.54 -8.97 -6.72
C THR A 155 -4.11 -9.56 -8.05
N GLN A 156 -3.92 -8.70 -9.06
CA GLN A 156 -3.34 -9.05 -10.34
C GLN A 156 -2.20 -8.08 -10.64
N ASP A 157 -0.99 -8.60 -10.83
CA ASP A 157 0.19 -7.79 -11.14
C ASP A 157 0.98 -8.43 -12.29
N SER A 158 0.98 -7.76 -13.43
CA SER A 158 1.73 -8.16 -14.63
C SER A 158 2.80 -7.14 -15.01
N ARG A 159 3.11 -6.19 -14.10
CA ARG A 159 4.12 -5.17 -14.34
C ARG A 159 5.51 -5.79 -14.52
N ASP A 160 6.29 -5.24 -15.42
CA ASP A 160 7.69 -5.64 -15.65
C ASP A 160 8.65 -5.17 -14.55
N SER A 161 8.22 -4.24 -13.71
CA SER A 161 8.98 -3.71 -12.57
C SER A 161 8.03 -3.09 -11.55
N ILE A 162 8.28 -3.29 -10.26
CA ILE A 162 7.49 -2.67 -9.20
C ILE A 162 7.79 -1.16 -9.10
N ALA A 163 9.06 -0.78 -9.17
CA ALA A 163 9.49 0.59 -8.90
C ALA A 163 9.34 1.52 -10.11
N PHE A 164 9.75 1.04 -11.29
CA PHE A 164 9.76 1.81 -12.54
C PHE A 164 9.14 0.98 -13.65
N PRO A 165 7.83 0.71 -13.57
CA PRO A 165 7.16 -0.10 -14.58
C PRO A 165 7.15 0.61 -15.92
N THR A 166 7.37 -0.17 -16.99
CA THR A 166 7.28 0.33 -18.36
C THR A 166 6.13 -0.29 -19.14
N ARG A 167 5.61 -1.41 -18.67
CA ARG A 167 4.49 -2.13 -19.28
C ARG A 167 3.81 -3.03 -18.24
N GLY A 168 2.60 -3.45 -18.55
CA GLY A 168 1.79 -4.35 -17.74
C GLY A 168 0.74 -3.61 -16.92
N THR A 169 -0.03 -4.35 -16.17
CA THR A 169 -1.19 -3.87 -15.41
C THR A 169 -1.06 -4.27 -13.95
N TYR A 170 -1.64 -3.47 -13.11
CA TYR A 170 -1.84 -3.75 -11.69
C TYR A 170 -3.31 -3.54 -11.35
N LEU A 171 -3.92 -4.51 -10.70
CA LEU A 171 -5.26 -4.44 -10.17
C LEU A 171 -5.26 -5.02 -8.76
N LYS A 172 -5.88 -4.31 -7.82
CA LYS A 172 -6.14 -4.80 -6.47
C LYS A 172 -7.55 -4.43 -6.06
N ALA A 173 -8.28 -5.38 -5.50
CA ALA A 173 -9.54 -5.16 -4.82
C ALA A 173 -9.50 -5.88 -3.48
N GLU A 174 -9.93 -5.21 -2.42
CA GLU A 174 -9.99 -5.75 -1.06
C GLU A 174 -11.32 -5.36 -0.44
N TYR A 175 -12.02 -6.33 0.11
CA TYR A 175 -13.30 -6.14 0.78
C TYR A 175 -13.24 -6.73 2.17
N THR A 176 -13.47 -5.90 3.17
CA THR A 176 -13.45 -6.27 4.59
C THR A 176 -14.84 -6.10 5.18
N VAL A 177 -15.28 -7.07 5.96
CA VAL A 177 -16.53 -6.99 6.72
C VAL A 177 -16.29 -7.32 8.18
N ALA A 178 -16.97 -6.61 9.06
CA ALA A 178 -17.07 -6.94 10.47
C ALA A 178 -18.52 -6.79 10.94
N ASN A 179 -18.99 -7.75 11.72
CA ASN A 179 -20.29 -7.69 12.35
C ASN A 179 -20.15 -8.17 13.81
N SER A 180 -19.99 -7.22 14.71
CA SER A 180 -19.86 -7.44 16.13
C SER A 180 -20.46 -6.29 16.93
N LYS A 181 -20.59 -6.50 18.26
CA LYS A 181 -21.07 -5.43 19.15
C LYS A 181 -20.28 -4.12 19.03
N ASN A 182 -18.98 -4.20 18.73
CA ASN A 182 -18.07 -3.06 18.74
C ASN A 182 -17.76 -2.49 17.35
N ALA A 183 -18.03 -3.26 16.28
CA ALA A 183 -17.78 -2.85 14.91
C ALA A 183 -18.78 -3.52 13.99
N GLU A 184 -19.51 -2.72 13.24
CA GLU A 184 -20.50 -3.17 12.26
C GLU A 184 -20.29 -2.34 11.00
N PHE A 185 -19.56 -2.90 10.05
CA PHE A 185 -19.18 -2.20 8.84
C PHE A 185 -18.79 -3.14 7.71
N ASN A 186 -18.79 -2.58 6.54
CA ASN A 186 -18.08 -3.10 5.38
C ASN A 186 -17.19 -2.00 4.79
N ALA A 187 -16.10 -2.41 4.16
CA ALA A 187 -15.13 -1.48 3.60
C ALA A 187 -14.52 -2.07 2.33
N LEU A 188 -14.42 -1.26 1.28
CA LEU A 188 -13.89 -1.62 -0.02
C LEU A 188 -12.70 -0.71 -0.36
N TYR A 189 -11.60 -1.33 -0.76
CA TYR A 189 -10.48 -0.70 -1.45
C TYR A 189 -10.38 -1.29 -2.85
N ALA A 190 -10.22 -0.46 -3.87
CA ALA A 190 -9.98 -0.90 -5.24
C ALA A 190 -8.96 0.02 -5.92
N LYS A 191 -8.02 -0.55 -6.68
CA LYS A 191 -7.01 0.19 -7.44
C LYS A 191 -6.73 -0.52 -8.75
N ALA A 192 -6.56 0.25 -9.82
CA ALA A 192 -6.14 -0.25 -11.12
C ALA A 192 -5.17 0.72 -11.78
N GLU A 193 -4.12 0.19 -12.38
CA GLU A 193 -3.09 0.94 -13.13
C GLU A 193 -2.71 0.17 -14.40
N VAL A 194 -2.45 0.90 -15.47
CA VAL A 194 -1.99 0.33 -16.74
C VAL A 194 -0.74 1.08 -17.19
N ASN A 195 0.34 0.37 -17.46
CA ASN A 195 1.60 0.96 -17.95
C ASN A 195 1.70 0.78 -19.46
N ILE A 196 1.64 1.89 -20.17
CA ILE A 196 1.57 1.96 -21.64
C ILE A 196 2.89 2.55 -22.14
N PRO A 197 3.75 1.75 -22.82
CA PRO A 197 4.96 2.28 -23.43
C PRO A 197 4.60 3.15 -24.64
N LEU A 198 5.01 4.42 -24.62
CA LEU A 198 4.90 5.37 -25.72
C LEU A 198 6.26 5.52 -26.44
N GLY A 199 6.78 4.43 -26.98
CA GLY A 199 8.10 4.35 -27.60
C GLY A 199 9.15 3.72 -26.68
N LYS A 200 10.44 4.02 -26.90
CA LYS A 200 11.56 3.34 -26.21
C LYS A 200 11.78 3.78 -24.78
N ASN A 201 11.49 5.03 -24.46
CA ASN A 201 11.87 5.64 -23.18
C ASN A 201 10.72 6.28 -22.42
N LEU A 202 9.56 6.46 -23.03
CA LEU A 202 8.41 7.11 -22.43
C LEU A 202 7.35 6.10 -22.05
N THR A 203 6.83 6.17 -20.83
CA THR A 203 5.71 5.37 -20.34
C THR A 203 4.63 6.28 -19.80
N LEU A 204 3.40 6.02 -20.18
CA LEU A 204 2.20 6.64 -19.63
C LEU A 204 1.49 5.63 -18.73
N THR A 205 1.16 6.06 -17.51
CA THR A 205 0.47 5.19 -16.53
C THR A 205 -0.80 5.88 -16.04
N PRO A 206 -1.93 5.70 -16.74
CA PRO A 206 -3.23 6.02 -16.18
C PRO A 206 -3.56 5.03 -15.04
N GLY A 207 -4.15 5.55 -13.98
CA GLY A 207 -4.58 4.77 -12.82
C GLY A 207 -5.80 5.37 -12.15
N VAL A 208 -6.53 4.51 -11.45
CA VAL A 208 -7.67 4.89 -10.62
C VAL A 208 -7.60 4.14 -9.30
N ALA A 209 -8.06 4.79 -8.24
CA ALA A 209 -8.23 4.16 -6.94
C ALA A 209 -9.56 4.61 -6.32
N TYR A 210 -10.19 3.71 -5.60
CA TYR A 210 -11.45 3.96 -4.90
C TYR A 210 -11.43 3.30 -3.54
N ILE A 211 -11.90 4.03 -2.55
CA ILE A 211 -12.01 3.56 -1.18
C ILE A 211 -13.34 4.02 -0.60
N THR A 212 -14.04 3.12 0.07
CA THR A 212 -15.31 3.43 0.72
C THR A 212 -15.52 2.57 1.94
N SER A 213 -16.27 3.08 2.91
CA SER A 213 -16.77 2.29 4.03
C SER A 213 -18.20 2.68 4.38
N ASP A 214 -18.95 1.70 4.87
CA ASP A 214 -20.35 1.84 5.25
C ASP A 214 -20.66 1.00 6.50
N GLY A 215 -21.60 1.45 7.33
CA GLY A 215 -22.04 0.76 8.53
C GLY A 215 -22.30 1.69 9.70
N GLU A 216 -22.97 1.18 10.73
CA GLU A 216 -23.33 1.96 11.91
C GLU A 216 -22.13 2.25 12.83
N LYS A 217 -21.13 1.32 12.86
CA LYS A 217 -19.97 1.38 13.76
C LYS A 217 -18.67 1.17 12.99
N VAL A 218 -18.39 2.09 12.03
CA VAL A 218 -17.14 2.07 11.27
C VAL A 218 -16.00 2.53 12.16
N PRO A 219 -14.98 1.67 12.43
CA PRO A 219 -13.78 2.08 13.16
C PRO A 219 -13.02 3.19 12.42
N GLU A 220 -12.38 4.09 13.17
CA GLU A 220 -11.60 5.19 12.58
C GLU A 220 -10.49 4.70 11.63
N THR A 221 -9.97 3.51 11.85
CA THR A 221 -8.96 2.86 11.00
C THR A 221 -9.50 2.49 9.61
N TYR A 222 -10.81 2.31 9.47
CA TYR A 222 -11.47 1.98 8.19
C TYR A 222 -12.22 3.15 7.57
N ARG A 223 -12.18 4.34 8.17
CA ARG A 223 -12.73 5.55 7.53
C ARG A 223 -11.83 5.97 6.38
N PRO A 224 -12.38 6.15 5.17
CA PRO A 224 -11.63 6.59 3.99
C PRO A 224 -10.90 7.91 4.23
N LYS A 225 -9.62 7.91 3.88
CA LYS A 225 -8.73 9.07 3.98
C LYS A 225 -7.93 9.24 2.70
N MET A 226 -7.41 10.43 2.48
CA MET A 226 -6.59 10.75 1.33
C MET A 226 -5.58 11.85 1.67
N GLY A 227 -4.40 11.73 1.08
CA GLY A 227 -3.30 12.68 1.18
C GLY A 227 -1.95 12.00 1.38
N GLY A 228 -0.87 12.80 1.26
CA GLY A 228 0.49 12.31 1.36
C GLY A 228 0.98 11.59 0.10
N PHE A 229 2.27 11.25 0.10
CA PHE A 229 2.95 10.62 -1.04
C PHE A 229 2.86 9.09 -1.04
N GLN A 230 2.40 8.50 0.06
CA GLN A 230 2.29 7.05 0.23
C GLN A 230 0.88 6.64 0.63
N GLU A 231 0.48 5.47 0.18
CA GLU A 231 -0.77 4.86 0.63
C GLU A 231 -0.65 4.43 2.08
N GLY A 232 -1.62 4.83 2.88
CA GLY A 232 -1.78 4.42 4.27
C GLY A 232 -2.71 3.22 4.43
N TYR A 233 -3.04 2.92 5.68
CA TYR A 233 -4.11 1.98 5.98
C TYR A 233 -5.46 2.70 5.76
N TYR A 234 -6.26 2.21 4.80
CA TYR A 234 -7.47 2.87 4.35
C TYR A 234 -7.27 4.36 4.01
N SER A 235 -6.14 4.64 3.37
CA SER A 235 -5.77 5.98 2.93
C SER A 235 -5.14 5.92 1.54
N LEU A 236 -5.67 6.71 0.62
CA LEU A 236 -5.16 6.85 -0.74
C LEU A 236 -4.08 7.91 -0.80
N ALA A 237 -2.97 7.61 -1.47
CA ALA A 237 -1.96 8.60 -1.77
C ALA A 237 -2.52 9.67 -2.71
N PHE A 238 -2.31 10.94 -2.34
CA PHE A 238 -2.64 12.10 -3.17
C PHE A 238 -1.60 13.19 -2.95
N ASP A 239 -0.67 13.27 -3.89
CA ASP A 239 0.49 14.14 -3.80
C ASP A 239 0.05 15.62 -3.68
N GLY A 240 0.78 16.42 -2.92
CA GLY A 240 0.47 17.86 -2.76
C GLY A 240 -0.58 18.21 -1.71
N ILE A 241 -1.23 17.22 -1.08
CA ILE A 241 -2.07 17.39 0.10
C ILE A 241 -1.43 16.65 1.28
N PRO A 242 -1.49 17.19 2.53
CA PRO A 242 -1.00 16.51 3.72
C PRO A 242 -1.53 15.09 3.87
N ALA A 243 -0.73 14.21 4.47
CA ALA A 243 -1.12 12.85 4.78
C ALA A 243 -2.42 12.83 5.60
N ASP A 244 -3.41 12.02 5.14
CA ASP A 244 -4.70 11.80 5.81
C ASP A 244 -5.54 13.07 6.06
N LYS A 245 -5.21 14.20 5.39
CA LYS A 245 -5.90 15.48 5.57
C LYS A 245 -7.36 15.42 5.13
N ILE A 246 -7.65 14.75 4.04
CA ILE A 246 -8.98 14.66 3.45
C ILE A 246 -9.64 13.37 3.93
N ARG A 247 -10.91 13.49 4.32
CA ARG A 247 -11.73 12.39 4.84
C ARG A 247 -13.11 12.40 4.20
N GLY A 248 -13.73 11.25 4.11
CA GLY A 248 -15.08 11.05 3.61
C GLY A 248 -15.57 9.64 3.88
N ASN A 249 -16.75 9.30 3.41
CA ASN A 249 -17.25 7.92 3.40
C ASN A 249 -16.91 7.21 2.09
N SER A 250 -16.63 7.96 1.02
CA SER A 250 -16.11 7.45 -0.24
C SER A 250 -15.13 8.44 -0.84
N ILE A 251 -14.00 7.95 -1.35
CA ILE A 251 -12.99 8.75 -2.03
C ILE A 251 -12.59 8.04 -3.33
N PHE A 252 -12.64 8.77 -4.43
CA PHE A 252 -12.13 8.33 -5.73
C PHE A 252 -10.94 9.18 -6.11
N VAL A 253 -9.88 8.54 -6.61
CA VAL A 253 -8.68 9.19 -7.15
C VAL A 253 -8.44 8.69 -8.56
N GLY A 254 -8.31 9.60 -9.51
CA GLY A 254 -7.76 9.33 -10.83
C GLY A 254 -6.38 9.94 -10.94
N LYS A 255 -5.41 9.22 -11.50
CA LYS A 255 -4.02 9.66 -11.64
C LYS A 255 -3.50 9.33 -13.04
N ILE A 256 -2.72 10.24 -13.60
CA ILE A 256 -1.94 10.02 -14.81
C ILE A 256 -0.49 10.30 -14.46
N ASN A 257 0.36 9.26 -14.58
CA ASN A 257 1.80 9.40 -14.45
C ASN A 257 2.45 9.30 -15.83
N MET A 258 3.42 10.15 -16.08
CA MET A 258 4.29 10.10 -17.25
C MET A 258 5.72 9.91 -16.77
N GLN A 259 6.37 8.85 -17.22
CA GLN A 259 7.73 8.49 -16.84
C GLN A 259 8.62 8.47 -18.07
N TYR A 260 9.73 9.22 -18.04
CA TYR A 260 10.76 9.18 -19.05
C TYR A 260 12.02 8.52 -18.51
N LYS A 261 12.45 7.44 -19.16
CA LYS A 261 13.69 6.72 -18.85
C LYS A 261 14.87 7.43 -19.50
N PHE A 262 15.55 8.27 -18.74
CA PHE A 262 16.72 9.01 -19.22
C PHE A 262 17.93 8.08 -19.44
N SER A 263 18.12 7.10 -18.54
CA SER A 263 19.18 6.09 -18.64
C SER A 263 18.69 4.75 -18.05
N LYS A 264 19.56 3.74 -17.97
CA LYS A 264 19.23 2.47 -17.31
C LYS A 264 18.89 2.63 -15.83
N ILE A 265 19.37 3.69 -15.19
CA ILE A 265 19.27 3.93 -13.75
C ILE A 265 18.51 5.21 -13.39
N ILE A 266 18.30 6.15 -14.32
CA ILE A 266 17.68 7.45 -14.03
C ILE A 266 16.35 7.57 -14.77
N PHE A 267 15.32 7.98 -14.04
CA PHE A 267 13.95 8.17 -14.50
C PHE A 267 13.46 9.55 -14.07
N VAL A 268 12.78 10.25 -14.95
CA VAL A 268 12.11 11.51 -14.66
C VAL A 268 10.62 11.29 -14.78
N GLY A 269 9.86 11.77 -13.82
CA GLY A 269 8.41 11.58 -13.77
C GLY A 269 7.65 12.89 -13.60
N ALA A 270 6.47 12.94 -14.21
CA ALA A 270 5.46 13.96 -13.95
C ALA A 270 4.13 13.27 -13.69
N ASN A 271 3.33 13.82 -12.79
CA ASN A 271 1.99 13.30 -12.54
C ASN A 271 0.96 14.41 -12.42
N ALA A 272 -0.26 14.07 -12.78
CA ALA A 272 -1.45 14.85 -12.51
C ALA A 272 -2.50 13.92 -11.89
N SER A 273 -3.14 14.37 -10.83
CA SER A 273 -4.16 13.63 -10.12
C SER A 273 -5.40 14.47 -9.91
N PHE A 274 -6.56 13.83 -9.91
CA PHE A 274 -7.81 14.42 -9.46
C PHE A 274 -8.51 13.48 -8.50
N ALA A 275 -9.27 14.03 -7.57
CA ALA A 275 -10.04 13.23 -6.63
C ALA A 275 -11.43 13.79 -6.45
N THR A 276 -12.39 12.92 -6.08
CA THR A 276 -13.70 13.32 -5.57
C THR A 276 -13.94 12.71 -4.21
N VAL A 277 -14.56 13.48 -3.32
CA VAL A 277 -14.85 13.09 -1.94
C VAL A 277 -16.34 13.16 -1.69
N SER A 278 -16.89 12.15 -1.04
CA SER A 278 -18.30 12.04 -0.70
C SER A 278 -18.50 11.67 0.76
N ASP A 279 -19.48 12.33 1.40
CA ASP A 279 -19.98 11.96 2.72
C ASP A 279 -20.95 10.77 2.70
N LYS A 280 -21.27 10.26 1.49
CA LYS A 280 -22.09 9.07 1.29
C LYS A 280 -21.24 7.90 0.88
N SER A 281 -21.51 6.74 1.47
CA SER A 281 -20.89 5.48 1.08
C SER A 281 -21.27 5.08 -0.34
N TYR A 282 -20.37 4.39 -1.03
CA TYR A 282 -20.55 3.90 -2.41
C TYR A 282 -20.99 4.98 -3.42
N SER A 283 -20.46 6.19 -3.26
CA SER A 283 -20.84 7.36 -4.06
C SER A 283 -19.63 8.14 -4.54
N PHE A 284 -19.78 8.77 -5.69
CA PHE A 284 -18.82 9.78 -6.16
C PHE A 284 -19.22 11.15 -5.61
N GLY A 285 -18.25 11.84 -4.98
CA GLY A 285 -18.50 13.15 -4.37
C GLY A 285 -18.53 14.29 -5.37
N LYS A 286 -19.03 15.43 -4.90
CA LYS A 286 -19.01 16.70 -5.65
C LYS A 286 -17.78 17.53 -5.35
N GLU A 287 -17.15 17.34 -4.18
CA GLU A 287 -15.92 18.02 -3.82
C GLU A 287 -14.78 17.48 -4.68
N LYS A 288 -14.10 18.38 -5.38
CA LYS A 288 -13.00 18.03 -6.30
C LYS A 288 -11.68 18.54 -5.74
N LYS A 289 -10.65 17.74 -5.88
CA LYS A 289 -9.26 18.10 -5.58
C LYS A 289 -8.40 17.79 -6.79
N GLU A 290 -7.36 18.57 -6.99
CA GLU A 290 -6.37 18.40 -8.07
C GLU A 290 -4.97 18.45 -7.48
N SER A 291 -4.02 17.79 -8.13
CA SER A 291 -2.63 17.82 -7.74
C SER A 291 -1.72 17.58 -8.93
N TYR A 292 -0.56 18.19 -8.90
CA TYR A 292 0.48 18.07 -9.92
C TYR A 292 1.81 17.80 -9.24
N GLY A 293 2.62 16.91 -9.81
CA GLY A 293 3.90 16.55 -9.24
C GLY A 293 4.98 16.31 -10.30
N LEU A 294 6.22 16.51 -9.88
CA LEU A 294 7.41 16.20 -10.65
C LEU A 294 8.37 15.41 -9.76
N GLY A 295 9.11 14.50 -10.35
CA GLY A 295 10.04 13.67 -9.59
C GLY A 295 11.18 13.11 -10.41
N LEU A 296 12.23 12.74 -9.69
CA LEU A 296 13.40 12.04 -10.19
C LEU A 296 13.49 10.68 -9.49
N GLY A 297 13.59 9.63 -10.27
CA GLY A 297 13.77 8.27 -9.80
C GLY A 297 15.16 7.75 -10.15
N VAL A 298 15.73 6.97 -9.26
CA VAL A 298 17.04 6.37 -9.44
C VAL A 298 16.98 4.88 -9.04
N ARG A 299 17.50 4.01 -9.89
CA ARG A 299 17.68 2.57 -9.56
C ARG A 299 19.04 2.36 -8.94
N THR A 300 19.09 1.93 -7.70
CA THR A 300 20.34 1.66 -6.98
C THR A 300 20.46 0.18 -6.57
N PRO A 301 21.65 -0.30 -6.21
CA PRO A 301 21.82 -1.65 -5.67
C PRO A 301 21.05 -1.91 -4.37
N LEU A 302 20.76 -0.86 -3.60
CA LEU A 302 20.01 -0.92 -2.34
C LEU A 302 18.48 -0.79 -2.55
N GLY A 303 18.03 -0.69 -3.81
CA GLY A 303 16.64 -0.47 -4.16
C GLY A 303 16.40 0.85 -4.88
N PRO A 304 15.15 1.16 -5.24
CA PRO A 304 14.82 2.41 -5.91
C PRO A 304 14.94 3.61 -4.96
N GLY A 305 15.34 4.75 -5.50
CA GLY A 305 15.28 6.04 -4.83
C GLY A 305 14.37 6.98 -5.61
N TYR A 306 13.62 7.82 -4.90
CA TYR A 306 12.76 8.85 -5.48
C TYR A 306 12.91 10.16 -4.73
N VAL A 307 13.04 11.25 -5.45
CA VAL A 307 12.87 12.60 -4.92
C VAL A 307 11.85 13.32 -5.77
N GLY A 308 10.96 14.07 -5.14
CA GLY A 308 9.95 14.78 -5.90
C GLY A 308 9.31 15.92 -5.14
N VAL A 309 8.57 16.71 -5.91
CA VAL A 309 7.77 17.83 -5.43
C VAL A 309 6.37 17.71 -5.99
N ALA A 310 5.38 18.13 -5.20
CA ALA A 310 4.00 18.19 -5.64
C ALA A 310 3.27 19.38 -5.05
N LYS A 311 2.20 19.80 -5.71
CA LYS A 311 1.36 20.90 -5.30
C LYS A 311 -0.09 20.63 -5.63
N SER A 312 -0.97 20.97 -4.70
CA SER A 312 -2.41 21.08 -4.88
C SER A 312 -2.84 22.54 -4.76
N PRO A 313 -3.86 23.01 -5.51
CA PRO A 313 -4.39 24.36 -5.34
C PRO A 313 -4.83 24.63 -3.89
N GLY A 314 -4.36 25.76 -3.34
CA GLY A 314 -4.63 26.14 -1.94
C GLY A 314 -3.77 25.46 -0.88
N GLU A 315 -2.85 24.59 -1.26
CA GLU A 315 -1.89 23.94 -0.36
C GLU A 315 -0.47 24.46 -0.61
N ASP A 316 0.41 24.25 0.38
CA ASP A 316 1.84 24.54 0.21
C ASP A 316 2.52 23.49 -0.70
N VAL A 317 3.66 23.87 -1.27
CA VAL A 317 4.49 22.93 -2.03
C VAL A 317 5.06 21.88 -1.10
N ARG A 318 4.92 20.62 -1.52
CA ARG A 318 5.39 19.46 -0.77
C ARG A 318 6.53 18.78 -1.51
N TYR A 319 7.49 18.29 -0.74
CA TYR A 319 8.61 17.53 -1.28
C TYR A 319 8.84 16.27 -0.46
N PHE A 320 9.35 15.26 -1.12
CA PHE A 320 9.62 13.97 -0.53
C PHE A 320 10.89 13.33 -1.08
N LEU A 321 11.46 12.47 -0.26
CA LEU A 321 12.55 11.58 -0.62
C LEU A 321 12.16 10.17 -0.12
N ASN A 322 12.09 9.21 -1.03
CA ASN A 322 11.87 7.81 -0.71
C ASN A 322 13.07 6.98 -1.16
N PHE A 323 13.43 5.95 -0.41
CA PHE A 323 14.42 4.97 -0.82
C PHE A 323 14.01 3.56 -0.40
N GLY A 324 14.48 2.55 -1.14
CA GLY A 324 14.12 1.17 -0.92
C GLY A 324 12.74 0.81 -1.46
N TYR A 325 12.38 -0.44 -1.35
CA TYR A 325 11.04 -0.91 -1.72
C TYR A 325 10.06 -0.66 -0.59
N ASP A 326 8.86 -0.20 -0.91
CA ASP A 326 7.79 -0.11 0.07
C ASP A 326 7.50 -1.51 0.63
N PRO A 327 7.59 -1.71 1.95
CA PRO A 327 7.28 -3.01 2.55
C PRO A 327 5.87 -3.50 2.27
N LYS A 328 4.93 -2.60 1.95
CA LYS A 328 3.55 -2.92 1.59
C LYS A 328 3.45 -3.52 0.19
N SER A 329 4.35 -3.18 -0.73
CA SER A 329 4.36 -3.68 -2.10
C SER A 329 4.80 -5.14 -2.24
N PHE A 330 5.41 -5.73 -1.20
CA PHE A 330 5.89 -7.12 -1.23
C PHE A 330 4.82 -8.20 -1.00
N ASN A 331 3.61 -7.84 -0.62
CA ASN A 331 2.49 -8.80 -0.58
C ASN A 331 1.95 -9.11 -1.98
N GLU A 332 2.54 -8.53 -3.02
CA GLU A 332 2.03 -8.48 -4.37
C GLU A 332 2.87 -9.31 -5.38
N ASN A 333 3.90 -10.07 -4.89
CA ASN A 333 4.74 -10.95 -5.73
C ASN A 333 4.96 -12.31 -5.10
#